data_a84b06de5381a5b11f9d06de08fcf752
#
_entry.id   a84b06de5381a5b11f9d06de08fcf752
#
_cell.length_a   1.000
_cell.length_b   1.000
_cell.length_c   1.000
_cell.angle_alpha   90.00
_cell.angle_beta   90.00
_cell.angle_gamma   90.00
#
_symmetry.space_group_name_H-M   'P 1'
#
loop_
_entity.id
_entity.type
_entity.pdbx_description
1 polymer ?
#
loop_
_entity_poly.entity_id
_entity_poly.type
_entity_poly.pdbx_seq_one_letter_code
_entity_poly.pdbx_strand_id
1 'polypeptide(L)'
;MKILVVDDEKLLVKGVKFNLENEGYEVTAAYDGAAAVELAKKENFDLIVMDVMMPGLSGSEACMQIREFSDVPIIMLTARGDERDELQGFQ
;
A
#
# COMPACT_ATOMS: atom_id res chain seq x y z
N MET A 1 -7.37 13.80 -4.13
CA MET A 1 -7.32 12.59 -3.33
C MET A 1 -5.88 12.24 -3.04
N LYS A 2 -5.59 11.92 -1.80
CA LYS A 2 -4.23 11.67 -1.36
C LYS A 2 -4.04 10.18 -1.13
N ILE A 3 -3.09 9.58 -1.81
CA ILE A 3 -2.89 8.12 -1.82
C ILE A 3 -1.50 7.77 -1.32
N LEU A 4 -1.43 6.79 -0.42
CA LEU A 4 -0.15 6.23 0.03
C LEU A 4 0.06 4.91 -0.69
N VAL A 5 1.20 4.77 -1.37
CA VAL A 5 1.55 3.54 -2.08
C VAL A 5 2.73 2.91 -1.36
N VAL A 6 2.57 1.66 -0.95
CA VAL A 6 3.56 0.95 -0.14
C VAL A 6 3.97 -0.35 -0.80
N ASP A 7 5.24 -0.48 -1.13
CA ASP A 7 5.78 -1.70 -1.71
C ASP A 7 7.30 -1.61 -1.58
N ASP A 8 7.96 -2.74 -1.38
CA ASP A 8 9.41 -2.72 -1.24
C ASP A 8 10.13 -2.69 -2.59
N GLU A 9 9.41 -2.87 -3.68
CA GLU A 9 9.98 -2.75 -5.02
C GLU A 9 9.90 -1.31 -5.48
N LYS A 10 11.01 -0.61 -5.39
CA LYS A 10 11.00 0.83 -5.65
C LYS A 10 10.61 1.20 -7.07
N LEU A 11 11.00 0.40 -8.03
CA LEU A 11 10.63 0.69 -9.42
C LEU A 11 9.13 0.56 -9.64
N LEU A 12 8.53 -0.42 -8.98
CA LEU A 12 7.09 -0.59 -9.06
C LEU A 12 6.37 0.61 -8.46
N VAL A 13 6.82 1.03 -7.29
CA VAL A 13 6.22 2.18 -6.61
C VAL A 13 6.35 3.42 -7.48
N LYS A 14 7.52 3.60 -8.09
CA LYS A 14 7.75 4.76 -8.93
C LYS A 14 6.80 4.79 -10.10
N GLY A 15 6.58 3.65 -10.74
CA GLY A 15 5.65 3.58 -11.87
C GLY A 15 4.21 3.83 -11.47
N VAL A 16 3.79 3.24 -10.36
CA VAL A 16 2.43 3.43 -9.87
C VAL A 16 2.22 4.90 -9.49
N LYS A 17 3.19 5.48 -8.81
CA LYS A 17 3.12 6.87 -8.40
C LYS A 17 2.99 7.77 -9.61
N PHE A 18 3.81 7.53 -10.62
CA PHE A 18 3.78 8.34 -11.83
C PHE A 18 2.39 8.27 -12.49
N ASN A 19 1.84 7.08 -12.62
CA ASN A 19 0.54 6.91 -13.25
C ASN A 19 -0.57 7.58 -12.46
N LEU A 20 -0.54 7.44 -11.15
CA LEU A 20 -1.58 8.05 -10.32
C LEU A 20 -1.47 9.57 -10.32
N GLU A 21 -0.25 10.09 -10.31
CA GLU A 21 -0.08 11.53 -10.36
C GLU A 21 -0.55 12.10 -11.69
N ASN A 22 -0.38 11.34 -12.76
CA ASN A 22 -0.91 11.78 -14.06
C ASN A 22 -2.43 11.86 -14.06
N GLU A 23 -3.08 11.10 -13.19
CA GLU A 23 -4.54 11.16 -13.07
C GLU A 23 -5.00 12.24 -12.11
N GLY A 24 -4.08 13.01 -11.58
CA GLY A 24 -4.43 14.12 -10.70
C GLY A 24 -4.41 13.81 -9.23
N TYR A 25 -3.95 12.63 -8.82
CA TYR A 25 -3.89 12.29 -7.41
C TYR A 25 -2.58 12.75 -6.81
N GLU A 26 -2.62 13.01 -5.52
CA GLU A 26 -1.41 13.33 -4.76
C GLU A 26 -0.91 12.02 -4.15
N VAL A 27 0.33 11.63 -4.42
CA VAL A 27 0.82 10.31 -4.03
C VAL A 27 2.07 10.42 -3.17
N THR A 28 2.06 9.68 -2.07
CA THR A 28 3.23 9.54 -1.20
C THR A 28 3.67 8.08 -1.27
N ALA A 29 4.96 7.85 -1.28
CA ALA A 29 5.52 6.51 -1.38
C ALA A 29 6.12 6.07 -0.06
N ALA A 30 5.96 4.79 0.27
CA ALA A 30 6.65 4.16 1.38
C ALA A 30 7.17 2.82 0.87
N TYR A 31 8.28 2.37 1.43
CA TYR A 31 8.93 1.18 0.91
C TYR A 31 8.97 0.03 1.90
N ASP A 32 8.34 0.20 3.04
CA ASP A 32 8.18 -0.89 4.00
C ASP A 32 6.99 -0.59 4.92
N GLY A 33 6.59 -1.60 5.67
CA GLY A 33 5.41 -1.48 6.51
C GLY A 33 5.56 -0.47 7.64
N ALA A 34 6.74 -0.40 8.23
CA ALA A 34 6.95 0.53 9.33
C ALA A 34 6.84 1.97 8.86
N ALA A 35 7.41 2.26 7.69
CA ALA A 35 7.30 3.60 7.11
C ALA A 35 5.84 3.94 6.82
N ALA A 36 5.07 2.95 6.34
CA ALA A 36 3.67 3.17 6.05
C ALA A 36 2.89 3.53 7.30
N VAL A 37 3.14 2.82 8.40
CA VAL A 37 2.46 3.11 9.66
C VAL A 37 2.79 4.52 10.12
N GLU A 38 4.06 4.89 10.07
CA GLU A 38 4.47 6.22 10.51
C GLU A 38 3.84 7.32 9.66
N LEU A 39 3.81 7.13 8.36
CA LEU A 39 3.20 8.12 7.47
C LEU A 39 1.70 8.22 7.72
N ALA A 40 1.04 7.09 7.95
CA ALA A 40 -0.39 7.10 8.21
C ALA A 40 -0.73 7.83 9.51
N LYS A 41 0.20 7.83 10.48
CA LYS A 41 0.01 8.59 11.70
C LYS A 41 0.18 10.08 11.48
N LYS A 42 1.10 10.45 10.60
CA LYS A 42 1.43 11.86 10.40
C LYS A 42 0.49 12.58 9.45
N GLU A 43 -0.04 11.86 8.48
CA GLU A 43 -0.82 12.48 7.42
C GLU A 43 -2.13 11.73 7.24
N ASN A 44 -3.11 12.43 6.72
CA ASN A 44 -4.39 11.81 6.42
C ASN A 44 -4.41 11.41 4.95
N PHE A 45 -4.54 10.12 4.70
CA PHE A 45 -4.65 9.61 3.35
C PHE A 45 -6.09 9.22 3.06
N ASP A 46 -6.47 9.31 1.80
CA ASP A 46 -7.80 8.89 1.36
C ASP A 46 -7.81 7.42 0.97
N LEU A 47 -6.63 6.89 0.67
CA LEU A 47 -6.49 5.49 0.26
C LEU A 47 -5.06 5.05 0.48
N ILE A 48 -4.89 3.80 0.90
CA ILE A 48 -3.56 3.19 1.00
C ILE A 48 -3.56 1.96 0.10
N VAL A 49 -2.56 1.85 -0.77
CA VAL A 49 -2.34 0.66 -1.59
C VAL A 49 -1.07 0.03 -1.08
N MET A 50 -1.14 -1.19 -0.59
CA MET A 50 -0.04 -1.79 0.13
C MET A 50 0.20 -3.24 -0.26
N ASP A 51 1.46 -3.58 -0.51
CA ASP A 51 1.85 -4.95 -0.78
C ASP A 51 1.75 -5.77 0.50
N VAL A 52 1.24 -6.97 0.38
CA VAL A 52 1.13 -7.89 1.51
C VAL A 52 2.50 -8.42 1.93
N MET A 53 3.30 -8.79 0.95
CA MET A 53 4.57 -9.47 1.21
C MET A 53 5.73 -8.49 1.20
N MET A 54 6.12 -8.05 2.38
CA MET A 54 7.26 -7.15 2.52
C MET A 54 8.15 -7.65 3.64
N PRO A 55 9.47 -7.45 3.53
CA PRO A 55 10.36 -7.84 4.62
C PRO A 55 10.08 -6.99 5.86
N GLY A 56 10.34 -7.57 7.01
CA GLY A 56 10.07 -6.88 8.27
C GLY A 56 8.58 -6.89 8.56
N LEU A 57 8.00 -5.72 8.71
CA LEU A 57 6.57 -5.62 8.99
C LEU A 57 5.82 -5.86 7.70
N SER A 58 5.04 -6.92 7.65
CA SER A 58 4.28 -7.25 6.44
C SER A 58 3.15 -6.26 6.23
N GLY A 59 2.57 -6.30 5.03
CA GLY A 59 1.41 -5.45 4.76
C GLY A 59 0.25 -5.74 5.68
N SER A 60 0.03 -7.02 5.99
CA SER A 60 -1.06 -7.39 6.90
C SER A 60 -0.83 -6.83 8.29
N GLU A 61 0.40 -6.91 8.78
CA GLU A 61 0.71 -6.38 10.09
C GLU A 61 0.61 -4.86 10.12
N ALA A 62 1.08 -4.21 9.07
CA ALA A 62 0.98 -2.76 8.98
C ALA A 62 -0.48 -2.33 8.95
N CYS A 63 -1.31 -3.06 8.22
CA CYS A 63 -2.73 -2.77 8.15
C CYS A 63 -3.37 -2.85 9.54
N MET A 64 -3.03 -3.89 10.30
CA MET A 64 -3.57 -4.03 11.65
C MET A 64 -3.17 -2.84 12.53
N GLN A 65 -1.93 -2.41 12.42
CA GLN A 65 -1.48 -1.28 13.22
C GLN A 65 -2.17 0.02 12.80
N ILE A 66 -2.35 0.21 11.51
CA ILE A 66 -3.02 1.40 11.02
C ILE A 66 -4.48 1.42 11.47
N ARG A 67 -5.13 0.26 11.49
CA ARG A 67 -6.52 0.18 11.94
C ARG A 67 -6.73 0.59 13.39
N GLU A 68 -5.67 0.61 14.18
CA GLU A 68 -5.78 1.06 15.57
C GLU A 68 -6.08 2.55 15.67
N PHE A 69 -5.76 3.32 14.64
CA PHE A 69 -5.97 4.76 14.70
C PHE A 69 -6.63 5.35 13.45
N SER A 70 -6.96 4.54 12.46
CA SER A 70 -7.50 5.07 11.21
C SER A 70 -8.42 4.07 10.52
N ASP A 71 -9.47 4.58 9.90
CA ASP A 71 -10.38 3.79 9.09
C ASP A 71 -10.10 3.95 7.60
N VAL A 72 -8.95 4.50 7.25
CA VAL A 72 -8.63 4.76 5.85
C VAL A 72 -8.77 3.47 5.03
N PRO A 73 -9.38 3.54 3.85
CA PRO A 73 -9.47 2.35 3.00
C PRO A 73 -8.08 1.86 2.61
N ILE A 74 -7.87 0.56 2.71
CA ILE A 74 -6.60 -0.06 2.37
C ILE A 74 -6.85 -1.17 1.35
N ILE A 75 -6.16 -1.09 0.22
CA ILE A 75 -6.19 -2.13 -0.80
C ILE A 75 -4.89 -2.89 -0.68
N MET A 76 -5.00 -4.20 -0.46
CA MET A 76 -3.82 -5.04 -0.33
C MET A 76 -3.52 -5.72 -1.65
N LEU A 77 -2.27 -5.64 -2.06
CA LEU A 77 -1.82 -6.31 -3.27
C LEU A 77 -1.22 -7.64 -2.87
N THR A 78 -1.61 -8.69 -3.56
CA THR A 78 -1.14 -10.02 -3.20
C THR A 78 0.20 -10.29 -3.83
N ALA A 79 0.84 -11.35 -3.36
CA ALA A 79 2.12 -11.75 -3.88
C ALA A 79 1.99 -12.11 -5.35
N ARG A 80 2.96 -11.69 -6.11
CA ARG A 80 2.91 -11.86 -7.52
C ARG A 80 2.93 -13.30 -7.95
N GLY A 81 3.73 -14.10 -7.38
CA GLY A 81 3.88 -15.46 -7.86
C GLY A 81 2.63 -16.27 -7.71
N ASP A 82 1.79 -15.89 -6.82
CA ASP A 82 0.60 -16.64 -6.51
C ASP A 82 -0.64 -16.03 -7.08
N GLU A 83 -0.46 -15.09 -7.90
CA GLU A 83 -1.57 -14.39 -8.36
C GLU A 83 -2.60 -15.21 -9.01
N ARG A 84 -2.19 -16.25 -9.65
CA ARG A 84 -3.12 -17.08 -10.28
C ARG A 84 -4.10 -17.63 -9.31
N ASP A 85 -3.62 -18.02 -8.17
CA ASP A 85 -4.49 -18.59 -7.17
C ASP A 85 -5.41 -17.55 -6.62
N GLU A 86 -4.91 -16.39 -6.42
CA GLU A 86 -5.75 -15.34 -5.95
C GLU A 86 -6.81 -14.99 -6.93
N LEU A 87 -6.47 -14.99 -8.18
CA LEU A 87 -7.46 -14.71 -9.17
C LEU A 87 -8.57 -15.71 -9.12
N GLN A 88 -8.24 -16.96 -8.85
CA GLN A 88 -9.26 -17.94 -8.70
C GLN A 88 -10.11 -17.67 -7.50
N GLY A 89 -9.52 -17.19 -6.45
CA GLY A 89 -10.25 -16.87 -5.25
C GLY A 89 -11.22 -15.73 -5.43
N PHE A 90 -10.96 -14.89 -6.38
CA PHE A 90 -11.83 -13.75 -6.63
C PHE A 90 -13.01 -14.07 -7.51
N GLN A 91 -13.01 -15.18 -8.11
CA GLN A 91 -14.06 -15.50 -9.07
C GLN A 91 -15.30 -16.07 -8.51
#